data_2d47c6dc7133625b0529f74d8198d368
#
_entry.id   2d47c6dc7133625b0529f74d8198d368
#
_cell.length_a   1.000
_cell.length_b   1.000
_cell.length_c   1.000
_cell.angle_alpha   90.00
_cell.angle_beta   90.00
_cell.angle_gamma   90.00
#
_symmetry.space_group_name_H-M   'P 1'
#
loop_
_entity.id
_entity.type
_entity.pdbx_description
1 polymer ?
#
loop_
_entity_poly.entity_id
_entity_poly.type
_entity_poly.pdbx_seq_one_letter_code
_entity_poly.pdbx_strand_id
1 'polypeptide(L)'
;MSNIVLKNVCKSYDKEHYAVQDFSLEIPDREFVIFVGPSGCGKSTTLRMIAGLEEITSGELWIDGQLCNYVEAKDRDLSMVFQNYALYPNMTVYENMAFSLKIRKQPKDEVDKKVHEAAKMLGIEHLLDRRPSALSGGQKQRVAIGSAIMRRPKAFLMDEPLSNLDAKLRAQMRVELAKLHKELKTTVIYVTHDQTEAMTLGTKIIVMKDGVVQQADTPERIYRHPANKFVAGFIGA
;
A
#
# COMPACT_ATOMS: atom_id res chain seq x y z
N MET A 1 -11.12 -9.39 11.26
CA MET A 1 -11.65 -8.87 9.97
C MET A 1 -11.33 -7.39 9.98
N SER A 2 -10.55 -6.91 9.02
CA SER A 2 -10.18 -5.48 9.00
C SER A 2 -11.11 -4.73 8.04
N ASN A 3 -11.93 -3.83 8.58
CA ASN A 3 -12.76 -2.93 7.78
C ASN A 3 -12.21 -1.50 7.93
N ILE A 4 -11.91 -0.84 6.80
CA ILE A 4 -11.45 0.54 6.78
C ILE A 4 -12.53 1.39 6.12
N VAL A 5 -13.03 2.39 6.82
CA VAL A 5 -14.11 3.26 6.35
C VAL A 5 -13.66 4.72 6.41
N LEU A 6 -13.74 5.39 5.28
CA LEU A 6 -13.56 6.84 5.17
C LEU A 6 -14.93 7.47 4.90
N LYS A 7 -15.27 8.52 5.66
CA LYS A 7 -16.53 9.24 5.53
C LYS A 7 -16.25 10.73 5.33
N ASN A 8 -16.55 11.23 4.13
CA ASN A 8 -16.41 12.62 3.75
C ASN A 8 -15.04 13.23 4.10
N VAL A 9 -13.97 12.41 3.94
CA VAL A 9 -12.61 12.81 4.30
C VAL A 9 -12.11 13.88 3.34
N CYS A 10 -11.63 14.99 3.91
CA CYS A 10 -11.01 16.08 3.18
C CYS A 10 -9.60 16.36 3.71
N LYS A 11 -8.73 16.80 2.81
CA LYS A 11 -7.41 17.34 3.12
C LYS A 11 -7.16 18.64 2.41
N SER A 12 -6.86 19.68 3.17
CA SER A 12 -6.36 20.97 2.67
C SER A 12 -5.09 21.34 3.40
N TYR A 13 -4.12 21.93 2.70
CA TYR A 13 -2.86 22.42 3.27
C TYR A 13 -2.88 23.93 3.54
N ASP A 14 -3.68 24.69 2.77
CA ASP A 14 -3.71 26.16 2.78
C ASP A 14 -5.10 26.75 3.11
N LYS A 15 -6.10 25.91 3.38
CA LYS A 15 -7.52 26.24 3.58
C LYS A 15 -8.26 26.73 2.32
N GLU A 16 -7.58 26.94 1.20
CA GLU A 16 -8.17 27.41 -0.06
C GLU A 16 -8.31 26.26 -1.05
N HIS A 17 -7.33 25.35 -1.09
CA HIS A 17 -7.30 24.23 -2.04
C HIS A 17 -7.35 22.89 -1.32
N TYR A 18 -8.17 21.98 -1.85
CA TYR A 18 -8.30 20.63 -1.34
C TYR A 18 -7.42 19.65 -2.15
N ALA A 19 -6.45 19.04 -1.49
CA ALA A 19 -5.69 17.92 -2.06
C ALA A 19 -6.54 16.64 -2.13
N VAL A 20 -7.51 16.48 -1.21
CA VAL A 20 -8.53 15.44 -1.20
C VAL A 20 -9.84 16.08 -0.74
N GLN A 21 -10.93 15.83 -1.47
CA GLN A 21 -12.23 16.40 -1.22
C GLN A 21 -13.31 15.33 -1.18
N ASP A 22 -14.09 15.34 -0.09
CA ASP A 22 -15.27 14.48 0.12
C ASP A 22 -15.04 12.99 -0.21
N PHE A 23 -13.89 12.48 0.23
CA PHE A 23 -13.49 11.10 -0.05
C PHE A 23 -14.24 10.15 0.88
N SER A 24 -15.19 9.39 0.32
CA SER A 24 -15.95 8.37 1.03
C SER A 24 -15.73 7.00 0.41
N LEU A 25 -15.30 6.03 1.21
CA LEU A 25 -15.00 4.69 0.75
C LEU A 25 -15.10 3.69 1.91
N GLU A 26 -15.69 2.54 1.63
CA GLU A 26 -15.63 1.36 2.50
C GLU A 26 -14.73 0.31 1.84
N ILE A 27 -13.75 -0.17 2.62
CA ILE A 27 -12.79 -1.21 2.21
C ILE A 27 -12.99 -2.41 3.13
N PRO A 28 -13.69 -3.45 2.65
CA PRO A 28 -13.87 -4.70 3.38
C PRO A 28 -12.53 -5.44 3.63
N ASP A 29 -12.57 -6.37 4.57
CA ASP A 29 -11.44 -7.27 4.85
C ASP A 29 -11.00 -8.06 3.60
N ARG A 30 -9.68 -8.19 3.42
CA ARG A 30 -9.03 -8.97 2.35
C ARG A 30 -9.21 -8.43 0.94
N GLU A 31 -9.71 -7.22 0.76
CA GLU A 31 -9.77 -6.56 -0.54
C GLU A 31 -8.38 -6.08 -0.99
N PHE A 32 -8.14 -6.13 -2.30
CA PHE A 32 -7.02 -5.45 -2.94
C PHE A 32 -7.53 -4.19 -3.64
N VAL A 33 -7.51 -3.08 -2.90
CA VAL A 33 -8.04 -1.79 -3.39
C VAL A 33 -6.93 -0.97 -4.01
N ILE A 34 -7.16 -0.46 -5.21
CA ILE A 34 -6.18 0.37 -5.93
C ILE A 34 -6.69 1.79 -6.10
N PHE A 35 -5.89 2.77 -5.66
CA PHE A 35 -6.08 4.17 -5.99
C PHE A 35 -5.26 4.48 -7.24
N VAL A 36 -5.93 4.90 -8.31
CA VAL A 36 -5.30 5.21 -9.60
C VAL A 36 -5.75 6.57 -10.11
N GLY A 37 -4.88 7.26 -10.83
CA GLY A 37 -5.16 8.59 -11.37
C GLY A 37 -3.87 9.36 -11.70
N PRO A 38 -3.96 10.54 -12.28
CA PRO A 38 -2.83 11.40 -12.62
C PRO A 38 -1.97 11.76 -11.41
N SER A 39 -0.73 12.19 -11.64
CA SER A 39 0.13 12.72 -10.59
C SER A 39 -0.54 13.92 -9.91
N GLY A 40 -0.40 14.01 -8.57
CA GLY A 40 -0.98 15.11 -7.79
C GLY A 40 -2.49 15.03 -7.52
N CYS A 41 -3.21 13.97 -7.93
CA CYS A 41 -4.67 13.88 -7.72
C CYS A 41 -5.08 13.40 -6.31
N GLY A 42 -4.18 13.36 -5.32
CA GLY A 42 -4.52 13.07 -3.92
C GLY A 42 -4.33 11.62 -3.47
N LYS A 43 -3.92 10.67 -4.31
CA LYS A 43 -3.76 9.23 -3.96
C LYS A 43 -2.85 8.99 -2.77
N SER A 44 -1.58 9.42 -2.86
CA SER A 44 -0.60 9.25 -1.79
C SER A 44 -0.98 10.03 -0.54
N THR A 45 -1.62 11.19 -0.69
CA THR A 45 -2.17 11.96 0.45
C THR A 45 -3.23 11.14 1.18
N THR A 46 -4.19 10.55 0.44
CA THR A 46 -5.22 9.68 1.03
C THR A 46 -4.59 8.47 1.72
N LEU A 47 -3.61 7.83 1.09
CA LEU A 47 -2.90 6.70 1.69
C LEU A 47 -2.20 7.09 2.98
N ARG A 48 -1.53 8.25 3.01
CA ARG A 48 -0.82 8.77 4.19
C ARG A 48 -1.79 9.17 5.31
N MET A 49 -2.96 9.70 4.99
CA MET A 49 -4.02 9.94 5.99
C MET A 49 -4.49 8.62 6.63
N ILE A 50 -4.68 7.56 5.86
CA ILE A 50 -5.02 6.22 6.38
C ILE A 50 -3.89 5.71 7.27
N ALA A 51 -2.63 5.89 6.87
CA ALA A 51 -1.45 5.48 7.64
C ALA A 51 -1.25 6.27 8.95
N GLY A 52 -1.86 7.44 9.10
CA GLY A 52 -1.62 8.37 10.21
C GLY A 52 -0.32 9.16 10.06
N LEU A 53 0.18 9.28 8.85
CA LEU A 53 1.36 10.08 8.49
C LEU A 53 0.97 11.48 7.98
N GLU A 54 -0.32 11.71 7.79
CA GLU A 54 -0.91 12.97 7.37
C GLU A 54 -2.21 13.18 8.13
N GLU A 55 -2.45 14.39 8.61
CA GLU A 55 -3.67 14.75 9.34
C GLU A 55 -4.87 14.91 8.40
N ILE A 56 -6.02 14.47 8.84
CA ILE A 56 -7.31 14.68 8.18
C ILE A 56 -7.81 16.08 8.54
N THR A 57 -8.16 16.90 7.55
CA THR A 57 -8.70 18.25 7.80
C THR A 57 -10.15 18.20 8.27
N SER A 58 -10.97 17.34 7.65
CA SER A 58 -12.37 17.09 8.06
C SER A 58 -12.82 15.71 7.59
N GLY A 59 -13.93 15.20 8.11
CA GLY A 59 -14.42 13.85 7.89
C GLY A 59 -13.86 12.86 8.90
N GLU A 60 -14.14 11.59 8.69
CA GLU A 60 -13.83 10.52 9.66
C GLU A 60 -13.13 9.34 8.99
N LEU A 61 -12.10 8.81 9.65
CA LEU A 61 -11.45 7.55 9.34
C LEU A 61 -11.71 6.55 10.45
N TRP A 62 -12.28 5.42 10.08
CA TRP A 62 -12.56 4.30 10.97
C TRP A 62 -11.76 3.06 10.56
N ILE A 63 -11.15 2.37 11.50
CA ILE A 63 -10.46 1.09 11.31
C ILE A 63 -11.02 0.11 12.33
N ASP A 64 -11.66 -0.96 11.89
CA ASP A 64 -12.32 -1.96 12.74
C ASP A 64 -13.33 -1.35 13.75
N GLY A 65 -14.09 -0.36 13.32
CA GLY A 65 -15.06 0.34 14.15
C GLY A 65 -14.46 1.33 15.16
N GLN A 66 -13.16 1.54 15.15
CA GLN A 66 -12.47 2.57 15.94
C GLN A 66 -12.25 3.83 15.11
N LEU A 67 -12.63 5.00 15.62
CA LEU A 67 -12.30 6.28 15.02
C LEU A 67 -10.80 6.54 15.16
N CYS A 68 -10.11 6.72 14.03
CA CYS A 68 -8.66 6.78 13.96
C CYS A 68 -8.08 8.14 13.59
N ASN A 69 -8.90 9.21 13.52
CA ASN A 69 -8.41 10.55 13.14
C ASN A 69 -7.22 11.01 14.01
N TYR A 70 -7.26 10.70 15.31
CA TYR A 70 -6.24 11.12 16.28
C TYR A 70 -5.37 9.97 16.80
N VAL A 71 -5.49 8.77 16.22
CA VAL A 71 -4.65 7.63 16.58
C VAL A 71 -3.32 7.76 15.86
N GLU A 72 -2.21 7.66 16.60
CA GLU A 72 -0.86 7.71 16.02
C GLU A 72 -0.61 6.55 15.05
N ALA A 73 0.21 6.77 14.02
CA ALA A 73 0.52 5.78 12.98
C ALA A 73 1.00 4.43 13.54
N LYS A 74 1.79 4.44 14.63
CA LYS A 74 2.32 3.21 15.28
C LYS A 74 1.23 2.32 15.87
N ASP A 75 0.09 2.91 16.26
CA ASP A 75 -1.01 2.26 16.98
C ASP A 75 -2.18 1.85 16.06
N ARG A 76 -2.13 2.19 14.75
CA ARG A 76 -3.15 1.81 13.76
C ARG A 76 -3.05 0.37 13.27
N ASP A 77 -1.98 -0.34 13.63
CA ASP A 77 -1.71 -1.72 13.19
C ASP A 77 -1.67 -1.89 11.65
N LEU A 78 -1.20 -0.86 10.94
CA LEU A 78 -0.97 -0.83 9.51
C LEU A 78 0.52 -0.95 9.19
N SER A 79 0.86 -1.46 8.02
CA SER A 79 2.24 -1.46 7.51
C SER A 79 2.31 -0.76 6.17
N MET A 80 3.27 0.15 6.00
CA MET A 80 3.44 0.91 4.77
C MET A 80 4.71 0.49 4.04
N VAL A 81 4.58 0.29 2.73
CA VAL A 81 5.68 0.11 1.78
C VAL A 81 5.79 1.38 0.95
N PHE A 82 6.93 2.06 1.05
CA PHE A 82 7.17 3.33 0.38
C PHE A 82 7.78 3.14 -1.00
N GLN A 83 7.59 4.11 -1.88
CA GLN A 83 8.18 4.15 -3.22
C GLN A 83 9.72 4.00 -3.23
N ASN A 84 10.40 4.55 -2.22
CA ASN A 84 11.86 4.46 -2.06
C ASN A 84 12.30 3.27 -1.22
N TYR A 85 11.40 2.29 -0.97
CA TYR A 85 11.59 1.09 -0.15
C TYR A 85 11.79 1.34 1.34
N ALA A 86 12.29 2.50 1.77
CA ALA A 86 12.58 2.92 3.15
C ALA A 86 13.40 1.89 3.96
N LEU A 87 14.36 1.22 3.32
CA LEU A 87 15.26 0.27 3.99
C LEU A 87 16.36 1.01 4.74
N TYR A 88 16.73 0.50 5.92
CA TYR A 88 17.86 0.98 6.69
C TYR A 88 19.18 0.57 5.99
N PRO A 89 19.96 1.52 5.45
CA PRO A 89 21.10 1.22 4.57
C PRO A 89 22.25 0.53 5.30
N ASN A 90 22.39 0.75 6.60
CA ASN A 90 23.45 0.18 7.45
C ASN A 90 23.10 -1.19 8.01
N MET A 91 21.88 -1.66 7.84
CA MET A 91 21.40 -2.96 8.30
C MET A 91 21.42 -3.97 7.16
N THR A 92 21.65 -5.25 7.49
CA THR A 92 21.49 -6.36 6.55
C THR A 92 20.00 -6.55 6.18
N VAL A 93 19.71 -7.38 5.19
CA VAL A 93 18.35 -7.80 4.84
C VAL A 93 17.66 -8.43 6.05
N TYR A 94 18.35 -9.36 6.72
CA TYR A 94 17.84 -9.97 7.96
C TYR A 94 17.49 -8.92 9.01
N GLU A 95 18.38 -7.96 9.25
CA GLU A 95 18.15 -6.92 10.26
C GLU A 95 17.01 -5.98 9.89
N ASN A 96 16.88 -5.61 8.61
CA ASN A 96 15.75 -4.83 8.12
C ASN A 96 14.42 -5.55 8.37
N MET A 97 14.34 -6.84 8.06
CA MET A 97 13.13 -7.64 8.30
C MET A 97 12.86 -7.83 9.80
N ALA A 98 13.88 -8.13 10.59
CA ALA A 98 13.75 -8.38 12.02
C ALA A 98 13.46 -7.13 12.85
N PHE A 99 13.69 -5.94 12.32
CA PHE A 99 13.71 -4.67 13.07
C PHE A 99 12.44 -4.45 13.89
N SER A 100 11.29 -4.56 13.28
CA SER A 100 10.00 -4.33 13.94
C SER A 100 9.70 -5.32 15.07
N LEU A 101 10.15 -6.57 14.93
CA LEU A 101 9.98 -7.61 15.93
C LEU A 101 10.93 -7.40 17.10
N LYS A 102 12.18 -6.96 16.84
CA LYS A 102 13.17 -6.63 17.87
C LYS A 102 12.71 -5.45 18.74
N ILE A 103 12.13 -4.39 18.14
CA ILE A 103 11.54 -3.28 18.91
C ILE A 103 10.43 -3.76 19.82
N ARG A 104 9.60 -4.72 19.37
CA ARG A 104 8.55 -5.34 20.17
C ARG A 104 9.09 -6.37 21.18
N LYS A 105 10.42 -6.49 21.32
CA LYS A 105 11.11 -7.39 22.26
C LYS A 105 10.68 -8.86 22.11
N GLN A 106 10.38 -9.33 20.90
CA GLN A 106 10.07 -10.74 20.68
C GLN A 106 11.30 -11.62 20.89
N PRO A 107 11.13 -12.88 21.35
CA PRO A 107 12.23 -13.83 21.54
C PRO A 107 13.03 -14.02 20.24
N LYS A 108 14.37 -14.15 20.37
CA LYS A 108 15.28 -14.24 19.23
C LYS A 108 14.93 -15.41 18.30
N ASP A 109 14.62 -16.56 18.86
CA ASP A 109 14.29 -17.77 18.08
C ASP A 109 13.01 -17.62 17.27
N GLU A 110 12.01 -16.91 17.80
CA GLU A 110 10.78 -16.60 17.07
C GLU A 110 11.04 -15.58 15.94
N VAL A 111 11.88 -14.57 16.20
CA VAL A 111 12.27 -13.59 15.19
C VAL A 111 12.99 -14.31 14.05
N ASP A 112 13.97 -15.16 14.36
CA ASP A 112 14.75 -15.90 13.37
C ASP A 112 13.84 -16.78 12.50
N LYS A 113 12.96 -17.55 13.12
CA LYS A 113 11.99 -18.40 12.42
C LYS A 113 11.11 -17.57 11.46
N LYS A 114 10.50 -16.48 11.92
CA LYS A 114 9.62 -15.62 11.11
C LYS A 114 10.34 -14.97 9.93
N VAL A 115 11.59 -14.51 10.17
CA VAL A 115 12.39 -13.90 9.10
C VAL A 115 12.71 -14.93 8.00
N HIS A 116 13.14 -16.13 8.36
CA HIS A 116 13.44 -17.18 7.37
C HIS A 116 12.19 -17.65 6.62
N GLU A 117 11.04 -17.81 7.31
CA GLU A 117 9.77 -18.14 6.67
C GLU A 117 9.37 -17.09 5.62
N ALA A 118 9.44 -15.80 5.97
CA ALA A 118 9.11 -14.73 5.02
C ALA A 118 10.15 -14.57 3.92
N ALA A 119 11.44 -14.74 4.22
CA ALA A 119 12.51 -14.69 3.23
C ALA A 119 12.34 -15.82 2.20
N LYS A 120 11.95 -17.03 2.63
CA LYS A 120 11.63 -18.16 1.76
C LYS A 120 10.42 -17.87 0.87
N MET A 121 9.33 -17.36 1.44
CA MET A 121 8.12 -16.97 0.69
C MET A 121 8.44 -15.97 -0.42
N LEU A 122 9.37 -15.03 -0.16
CA LEU A 122 9.78 -13.99 -1.09
C LEU A 122 10.98 -14.37 -1.98
N GLY A 123 11.56 -15.57 -1.80
CA GLY A 123 12.72 -16.04 -2.57
C GLY A 123 13.99 -15.23 -2.33
N ILE A 124 14.20 -14.69 -1.12
CA ILE A 124 15.33 -13.82 -0.75
C ILE A 124 16.20 -14.39 0.37
N GLU A 125 16.08 -15.67 0.73
CA GLU A 125 16.90 -16.31 1.80
C GLU A 125 18.40 -16.12 1.57
N HIS A 126 18.85 -16.27 0.33
CA HIS A 126 20.25 -16.13 -0.08
C HIS A 126 20.78 -14.68 0.00
N LEU A 127 19.93 -13.72 0.36
CA LEU A 127 20.26 -12.31 0.47
C LEU A 127 20.31 -11.82 1.93
N LEU A 128 19.96 -12.65 2.90
CA LEU A 128 19.76 -12.24 4.30
C LEU A 128 20.96 -11.51 4.92
N ASP A 129 22.19 -11.90 4.54
CA ASP A 129 23.43 -11.27 5.03
C ASP A 129 23.87 -10.04 4.23
N ARG A 130 23.20 -9.73 3.11
CA ARG A 130 23.54 -8.58 2.27
C ARG A 130 22.96 -7.30 2.83
N ARG A 131 23.59 -6.16 2.48
CA ARG A 131 23.08 -4.81 2.73
C ARG A 131 22.30 -4.28 1.52
N PRO A 132 21.38 -3.31 1.71
CA PRO A 132 20.59 -2.72 0.62
C PRO A 132 21.41 -2.20 -0.55
N SER A 133 22.64 -1.70 -0.33
CA SER A 133 23.53 -1.23 -1.39
C SER A 133 23.92 -2.33 -2.40
N ALA A 134 23.92 -3.60 -1.98
CA ALA A 134 24.27 -4.76 -2.81
C ALA A 134 23.06 -5.44 -3.45
N LEU A 135 21.88 -4.80 -3.45
CA LEU A 135 20.63 -5.34 -3.95
C LEU A 135 20.14 -4.62 -5.20
N SER A 136 19.53 -5.37 -6.13
CA SER A 136 18.77 -4.80 -7.24
C SER A 136 17.47 -4.14 -6.74
N GLY A 137 16.82 -3.32 -7.59
CA GLY A 137 15.54 -2.68 -7.24
C GLY A 137 14.46 -3.68 -6.82
N GLY A 138 14.28 -4.77 -7.57
CA GLY A 138 13.29 -5.80 -7.21
C GLY A 138 13.64 -6.56 -5.94
N GLN A 139 14.93 -6.76 -5.65
CA GLN A 139 15.36 -7.36 -4.38
C GLN A 139 15.06 -6.41 -3.21
N LYS A 140 15.33 -5.11 -3.35
CA LYS A 140 14.97 -4.09 -2.35
C LYS A 140 13.46 -4.09 -2.09
N GLN A 141 12.66 -4.17 -3.15
CA GLN A 141 11.19 -4.24 -3.06
C GLN A 141 10.74 -5.46 -2.25
N ARG A 142 11.28 -6.64 -2.53
CA ARG A 142 10.94 -7.86 -1.77
C ARG A 142 11.35 -7.75 -0.30
N VAL A 143 12.50 -7.13 -0.01
CA VAL A 143 12.92 -6.87 1.38
C VAL A 143 11.97 -5.91 2.09
N ALA A 144 11.53 -4.83 1.41
CA ALA A 144 10.56 -3.88 1.96
C ALA A 144 9.21 -4.55 2.29
N ILE A 145 8.72 -5.38 1.37
CA ILE A 145 7.50 -6.20 1.59
C ILE A 145 7.73 -7.17 2.75
N GLY A 146 8.88 -7.86 2.81
CA GLY A 146 9.24 -8.76 3.89
C GLY A 146 9.22 -8.07 5.25
N SER A 147 9.80 -6.88 5.33
CA SER A 147 9.78 -6.07 6.56
C SER A 147 8.34 -5.70 6.99
N ALA A 148 7.48 -5.39 6.02
CA ALA A 148 6.08 -5.07 6.27
C ALA A 148 5.28 -6.29 6.79
N ILE A 149 5.51 -7.48 6.23
CA ILE A 149 4.85 -8.73 6.61
C ILE A 149 5.16 -9.12 8.06
N MET A 150 6.37 -8.83 8.56
CA MET A 150 6.78 -9.19 9.93
C MET A 150 5.83 -8.66 10.99
N ARG A 151 5.18 -7.54 10.75
CA ARG A 151 4.25 -6.91 11.69
C ARG A 151 2.89 -7.61 11.77
N ARG A 152 2.54 -8.46 10.80
CA ARG A 152 1.20 -9.03 10.61
C ARG A 152 0.13 -7.95 10.72
N PRO A 153 0.18 -6.93 9.86
CA PRO A 153 -0.70 -5.77 9.97
C PRO A 153 -2.13 -6.12 9.58
N LYS A 154 -3.07 -5.29 10.01
CA LYS A 154 -4.47 -5.34 9.57
C LYS A 154 -4.62 -5.06 8.08
N ALA A 155 -3.81 -4.12 7.56
CA ALA A 155 -3.73 -3.86 6.13
C ALA A 155 -2.33 -3.40 5.72
N PHE A 156 -1.97 -3.69 4.45
CA PHE A 156 -0.78 -3.17 3.79
C PHE A 156 -1.15 -1.92 3.01
N LEU A 157 -0.36 -0.87 3.17
CA LEU A 157 -0.44 0.38 2.43
C LEU A 157 0.78 0.45 1.50
N MET A 158 0.60 0.54 0.19
CA MET A 158 1.67 0.52 -0.79
C MET A 158 1.64 1.78 -1.65
N ASP A 159 2.62 2.67 -1.47
CA ASP A 159 2.72 3.94 -2.20
C ASP A 159 3.65 3.76 -3.40
N GLU A 160 3.10 3.57 -4.59
CA GLU A 160 3.79 3.36 -5.87
C GLU A 160 4.97 2.35 -5.80
N PRO A 161 4.77 1.15 -5.24
CA PRO A 161 5.89 0.28 -4.88
C PRO A 161 6.67 -0.26 -6.08
N LEU A 162 6.12 -0.26 -7.29
CA LEU A 162 6.76 -0.78 -8.49
C LEU A 162 7.29 0.30 -9.44
N SER A 163 7.09 1.59 -9.14
CA SER A 163 7.44 2.70 -10.04
C SER A 163 8.92 2.78 -10.41
N ASN A 164 9.82 2.37 -9.51
CA ASN A 164 11.27 2.41 -9.70
C ASN A 164 11.85 1.17 -10.39
N LEU A 165 11.00 0.26 -10.89
CA LEU A 165 11.43 -0.97 -11.56
C LEU A 165 11.30 -0.84 -13.09
N ASP A 166 12.18 -1.53 -13.82
CA ASP A 166 12.04 -1.69 -15.27
C ASP A 166 10.78 -2.48 -15.64
N ALA A 167 10.34 -2.38 -16.88
CA ALA A 167 9.07 -2.95 -17.34
C ALA A 167 8.99 -4.49 -17.15
N LYS A 168 10.09 -5.20 -17.40
CA LYS A 168 10.14 -6.67 -17.27
C LYS A 168 10.01 -7.10 -15.81
N LEU A 169 10.78 -6.45 -14.93
CA LEU A 169 10.77 -6.74 -13.51
C LEU A 169 9.44 -6.31 -12.87
N ARG A 170 8.85 -5.19 -13.31
CA ARG A 170 7.52 -4.74 -12.88
C ARG A 170 6.45 -5.77 -13.21
N ALA A 171 6.46 -6.32 -14.44
CA ALA A 171 5.52 -7.37 -14.82
C ALA A 171 5.66 -8.62 -13.95
N GLN A 172 6.88 -9.04 -13.65
CA GLN A 172 7.14 -10.17 -12.74
C GLN A 172 6.64 -9.89 -11.32
N MET A 173 6.95 -8.71 -10.77
CA MET A 173 6.56 -8.32 -9.42
C MET A 173 5.05 -8.21 -9.24
N ARG A 174 4.30 -7.81 -10.29
CA ARG A 174 2.81 -7.84 -10.25
C ARG A 174 2.29 -9.25 -10.00
N VAL A 175 2.81 -10.25 -10.71
CA VAL A 175 2.40 -11.65 -10.51
C VAL A 175 2.72 -12.12 -9.09
N GLU A 176 3.88 -11.75 -8.57
CA GLU A 176 4.30 -12.09 -7.20
C GLU A 176 3.40 -11.42 -6.15
N LEU A 177 3.08 -10.13 -6.31
CA LEU A 177 2.16 -9.43 -5.41
C LEU A 177 0.76 -10.04 -5.40
N ALA A 178 0.24 -10.43 -6.56
CA ALA A 178 -1.06 -11.11 -6.65
C ALA A 178 -1.05 -12.46 -5.92
N LYS A 179 0.03 -13.25 -6.02
CA LYS A 179 0.20 -14.50 -5.27
C LYS A 179 0.29 -14.24 -3.78
N LEU A 180 1.13 -13.30 -3.39
CA LEU A 180 1.34 -12.92 -1.99
C LEU A 180 0.03 -12.48 -1.31
N HIS A 181 -0.78 -11.68 -1.98
CA HIS A 181 -2.10 -11.27 -1.46
C HIS A 181 -3.01 -12.48 -1.20
N LYS A 182 -3.06 -13.44 -2.14
CA LYS A 182 -3.84 -14.68 -1.97
C LYS A 182 -3.37 -15.54 -0.80
N GLU A 183 -2.06 -15.56 -0.54
CA GLU A 183 -1.46 -16.32 0.56
C GLU A 183 -1.68 -15.62 1.91
N LEU A 184 -1.46 -14.33 1.99
CA LEU A 184 -1.56 -13.56 3.23
C LEU A 184 -3.01 -13.28 3.64
N LYS A 185 -3.93 -13.23 2.68
CA LYS A 185 -5.36 -12.92 2.91
C LYS A 185 -5.55 -11.66 3.76
N THR A 186 -4.75 -10.64 3.50
CA THR A 186 -4.75 -9.37 4.23
C THR A 186 -5.18 -8.24 3.29
N THR A 187 -5.91 -7.28 3.79
CA THR A 187 -6.33 -6.09 3.01
C THR A 187 -5.10 -5.34 2.48
N VAL A 188 -5.16 -4.92 1.22
CA VAL A 188 -4.12 -4.12 0.57
C VAL A 188 -4.74 -2.85 0.01
N ILE A 189 -4.16 -1.70 0.30
CA ILE A 189 -4.43 -0.43 -0.36
C ILE A 189 -3.18 -0.03 -1.13
N TYR A 190 -3.32 0.05 -2.44
CA TYR A 190 -2.21 0.21 -3.37
C TYR A 190 -2.40 1.48 -4.19
N VAL A 191 -1.41 2.34 -4.21
CA VAL A 191 -1.38 3.56 -5.03
C VAL A 191 -0.53 3.33 -6.25
N THR A 192 -1.03 3.70 -7.42
CA THR A 192 -0.28 3.68 -8.67
C THR A 192 -0.81 4.74 -9.65
N HIS A 193 0.00 5.07 -10.65
CA HIS A 193 -0.41 5.79 -11.85
C HIS A 193 -0.48 4.87 -13.08
N ASP A 194 -0.10 3.59 -12.93
CA ASP A 194 -0.09 2.58 -13.99
C ASP A 194 -1.44 1.85 -14.07
N GLN A 195 -2.14 2.03 -15.18
CA GLN A 195 -3.46 1.43 -15.44
C GLN A 195 -3.37 -0.09 -15.51
N THR A 196 -2.28 -0.63 -16.05
CA THR A 196 -2.09 -2.08 -16.16
C THR A 196 -1.96 -2.72 -14.77
N GLU A 197 -1.29 -2.04 -13.83
CA GLU A 197 -1.24 -2.48 -12.42
C GLU A 197 -2.65 -2.48 -11.82
N ALA A 198 -3.40 -1.40 -12.04
CA ALA A 198 -4.75 -1.27 -11.51
C ALA A 198 -5.67 -2.38 -12.02
N MET A 199 -5.67 -2.63 -13.33
CA MET A 199 -6.54 -3.60 -13.96
C MET A 199 -6.16 -5.05 -13.68
N THR A 200 -4.89 -5.33 -13.32
CA THR A 200 -4.40 -6.72 -13.11
C THR A 200 -4.34 -7.15 -11.65
N LEU A 201 -4.18 -6.22 -10.71
CA LEU A 201 -4.03 -6.53 -9.28
C LEU A 201 -5.30 -6.27 -8.48
N GLY A 202 -6.05 -5.23 -8.84
CA GLY A 202 -7.17 -4.75 -8.04
C GLY A 202 -8.38 -5.68 -8.05
N THR A 203 -8.97 -5.89 -6.89
CA THR A 203 -10.35 -6.40 -6.76
C THR A 203 -11.34 -5.23 -6.86
N LYS A 204 -10.90 -4.03 -6.42
CA LYS A 204 -11.62 -2.77 -6.51
C LYS A 204 -10.67 -1.65 -6.91
N ILE A 205 -11.08 -0.80 -7.83
CA ILE A 205 -10.31 0.34 -8.31
C ILE A 205 -11.04 1.64 -7.96
N ILE A 206 -10.30 2.61 -7.46
CA ILE A 206 -10.75 3.95 -7.15
C ILE A 206 -10.04 4.89 -8.12
N VAL A 207 -10.75 5.38 -9.12
CA VAL A 207 -10.20 6.35 -10.07
C VAL A 207 -10.34 7.75 -9.48
N MET A 208 -9.22 8.46 -9.33
CA MET A 208 -9.16 9.79 -8.73
C MET A 208 -8.71 10.84 -9.75
N LYS A 209 -9.29 12.04 -9.65
CA LYS A 209 -8.86 13.23 -10.39
C LYS A 209 -9.10 14.47 -9.52
N ASP A 210 -8.11 15.36 -9.45
CA ASP A 210 -8.21 16.67 -8.78
C ASP A 210 -8.77 16.56 -7.34
N GLY A 211 -8.28 15.60 -6.57
CA GLY A 211 -8.71 15.35 -5.19
C GLY A 211 -10.04 14.63 -5.01
N VAL A 212 -10.75 14.30 -6.09
CA VAL A 212 -12.10 13.73 -6.06
C VAL A 212 -12.13 12.33 -6.66
N VAL A 213 -12.92 11.44 -6.04
CA VAL A 213 -13.22 10.11 -6.61
C VAL A 213 -14.13 10.28 -7.85
N GLN A 214 -13.69 9.79 -8.98
CA GLN A 214 -14.44 9.80 -10.24
C GLN A 214 -15.30 8.56 -10.41
N GLN A 215 -14.77 7.40 -9.98
CA GLN A 215 -15.47 6.12 -9.96
C GLN A 215 -14.78 5.16 -8.99
N ALA A 216 -15.56 4.34 -8.30
CA ALA A 216 -15.09 3.27 -7.41
C ALA A 216 -15.84 1.99 -7.75
N ASP A 217 -15.20 1.02 -8.40
CA ASP A 217 -15.85 -0.21 -8.85
C ASP A 217 -14.81 -1.33 -9.11
N THR A 218 -15.29 -2.50 -9.54
CA THR A 218 -14.43 -3.59 -10.03
C THR A 218 -13.74 -3.20 -11.35
N PRO A 219 -12.54 -3.78 -11.66
CA PRO A 219 -11.85 -3.51 -12.92
C PRO A 219 -12.75 -3.69 -14.15
N GLU A 220 -13.53 -4.77 -14.20
CA GLU A 220 -14.44 -5.04 -15.31
C GLU A 220 -15.47 -3.95 -15.50
N ARG A 221 -16.11 -3.47 -14.41
CA ARG A 221 -17.14 -2.43 -14.50
C ARG A 221 -16.56 -1.08 -14.90
N ILE A 222 -15.38 -0.72 -14.37
CA ILE A 222 -14.69 0.52 -14.75
C ILE A 222 -14.37 0.53 -16.24
N TYR A 223 -13.93 -0.61 -16.79
CA TYR A 223 -13.62 -0.73 -18.22
C TYR A 223 -14.87 -0.69 -19.11
N ARG A 224 -15.90 -1.46 -18.76
CA ARG A 224 -17.12 -1.60 -19.57
C ARG A 224 -18.13 -0.48 -19.39
N HIS A 225 -18.18 0.12 -18.21
CA HIS A 225 -19.17 1.13 -17.82
C HIS A 225 -18.49 2.31 -17.11
N PRO A 226 -17.63 3.07 -17.82
CA PRO A 226 -16.98 4.23 -17.23
C PRO A 226 -18.02 5.30 -16.90
N ALA A 227 -17.93 5.88 -15.68
CA ALA A 227 -18.89 6.85 -15.16
C ALA A 227 -18.86 8.20 -15.93
N ASN A 228 -17.74 8.53 -16.54
CA ASN A 228 -17.58 9.78 -17.29
C ASN A 228 -16.45 9.66 -18.34
N LYS A 229 -16.33 10.72 -19.18
CA LYS A 229 -15.31 10.78 -20.26
C LYS A 229 -13.86 10.67 -19.73
N PHE A 230 -13.60 11.19 -18.53
CA PHE A 230 -12.27 11.11 -17.95
C PHE A 230 -11.91 9.66 -17.63
N VAL A 231 -12.79 8.92 -16.95
CA VAL A 231 -12.56 7.51 -16.62
C VAL A 231 -12.39 6.68 -17.88
N ALA A 232 -13.25 6.89 -18.90
CA ALA A 232 -13.14 6.22 -20.20
C ALA A 232 -11.79 6.43 -20.87
N GLY A 233 -11.35 7.69 -20.97
CA GLY A 233 -10.07 8.03 -21.59
C GLY A 233 -8.85 7.67 -20.74
N PHE A 234 -8.99 7.65 -19.43
CA PHE A 234 -7.89 7.28 -18.52
C PHE A 234 -7.65 5.77 -18.46
N ILE A 235 -8.67 4.94 -18.55
CA ILE A 235 -8.55 3.47 -18.43
C ILE A 235 -8.49 2.79 -19.82
N GLY A 236 -9.12 3.36 -20.83
CA GLY A 236 -9.24 2.78 -22.18
C GLY A 236 -8.21 3.27 -23.21
N ALA A 237 -7.24 4.09 -22.79
CA ALA A 237 -6.22 4.66 -23.67
C ALA A 237 -5.02 3.73 -23.87
#